data_076f1cf7f14d292f72482f3e3a7d17f9
#
_entry.id   076f1cf7f14d292f72482f3e3a7d17f9
#
_cell.length_a   1.000
_cell.length_b   1.000
_cell.length_c   1.000
_cell.angle_alpha   90.00
_cell.angle_beta   90.00
_cell.angle_gamma   90.00
#
_symmetry.space_group_name_H-M   'P 1'
#
loop_
_entity.id
_entity.type
_entity.pdbx_description
1 polymer ?
#
loop_
_entity_poly.entity_id
_entity_poly.type
_entity_poly.pdbx_seq_one_letter_code
_entity_poly.pdbx_strand_id
1 'polypeptide(L)'
;RIVYDICDVVEGKCKLRQALIKDKRFNELFLLPAAQTRDKSAVNEEQMIELTGKLREEFDFILIDCPAGIEQGFKNAIAGADRALVVTTAEISAIRDADRIIGLLASSQIKNPELIINRIRPNMIKRGEMMDVEDIVELLSIELIGVIPDDEYIITQTNKGEPAVSNKKSPSGKGYMEIAQRILGENVEITIPGRNNSFVSKILDIFKKK
;
A
#
# COMPACT_ATOMS: atom_id res chain seq x y z
N ARG A 1 -9.23 16.93 -16.68
CA ARG A 1 -10.51 16.23 -16.87
C ARG A 1 -10.22 14.81 -17.30
N ILE A 2 -10.75 13.81 -16.60
CA ILE A 2 -10.66 12.40 -16.99
C ILE A 2 -11.53 12.24 -18.25
N VAL A 3 -10.94 11.69 -19.32
CA VAL A 3 -11.62 11.44 -20.59
C VAL A 3 -11.92 9.95 -20.74
N TYR A 4 -10.96 9.12 -20.37
CA TYR A 4 -11.02 7.66 -20.40
C TYR A 4 -10.63 7.09 -19.04
N ASP A 5 -11.16 5.93 -18.71
CA ASP A 5 -10.88 5.19 -17.48
C ASP A 5 -10.50 3.71 -17.78
N ILE A 6 -10.27 2.93 -16.74
CA ILE A 6 -9.90 1.51 -16.84
C ILE A 6 -10.93 0.70 -17.64
N CYS A 7 -12.24 1.00 -17.49
CA CYS A 7 -13.30 0.29 -18.21
C CYS A 7 -13.25 0.56 -19.71
N ASP A 8 -12.95 1.78 -20.13
CA ASP A 8 -12.84 2.11 -21.55
C ASP A 8 -11.66 1.38 -22.20
N VAL A 9 -10.58 1.15 -21.43
CA VAL A 9 -9.43 0.37 -21.90
C VAL A 9 -9.79 -1.11 -22.08
N VAL A 10 -10.39 -1.73 -21.06
CA VAL A 10 -10.72 -3.17 -21.11
C VAL A 10 -11.84 -3.50 -22.08
N GLU A 11 -12.72 -2.55 -22.37
CA GLU A 11 -13.76 -2.65 -23.40
C GLU A 11 -13.26 -2.32 -24.81
N GLY A 12 -11.97 -1.94 -24.95
CA GLY A 12 -11.37 -1.62 -26.26
C GLY A 12 -11.83 -0.28 -26.87
N LYS A 13 -12.46 0.60 -26.09
CA LYS A 13 -12.93 1.92 -26.56
C LYS A 13 -11.79 2.91 -26.77
N CYS A 14 -10.67 2.71 -26.08
CA CYS A 14 -9.47 3.51 -26.24
C CYS A 14 -8.21 2.64 -26.08
N LYS A 15 -7.07 3.16 -26.54
CA LYS A 15 -5.76 2.54 -26.25
C LYS A 15 -5.33 2.86 -24.82
N LEU A 16 -4.59 1.97 -24.17
CA LEU A 16 -4.09 2.13 -22.81
C LEU A 16 -3.42 3.51 -22.60
N ARG A 17 -2.52 3.92 -23.49
CA ARG A 17 -1.83 5.21 -23.41
C ARG A 17 -2.75 6.45 -23.46
N GLN A 18 -3.96 6.33 -23.99
CA GLN A 18 -4.93 7.42 -24.04
C GLN A 18 -5.67 7.61 -22.70
N ALA A 19 -5.77 6.55 -21.88
CA ALA A 19 -6.36 6.57 -20.55
C ALA A 19 -5.34 6.94 -19.46
N LEU A 20 -4.03 6.78 -19.71
CA LEU A 20 -2.98 7.13 -18.78
C LEU A 20 -2.84 8.64 -18.62
N ILE A 21 -2.93 9.12 -17.39
CA ILE A 21 -2.74 10.53 -17.03
C ILE A 21 -1.35 10.68 -16.43
N LYS A 22 -0.47 11.40 -17.12
CA LYS A 22 0.88 11.71 -16.64
C LYS A 22 0.83 12.75 -15.53
N ASP A 23 1.55 12.52 -14.43
CA ASP A 23 1.73 13.55 -13.40
C ASP A 23 2.56 14.72 -13.93
N LYS A 24 2.20 15.95 -13.52
CA LYS A 24 2.89 17.17 -13.99
C LYS A 24 4.23 17.39 -13.32
N ARG A 25 4.47 16.81 -12.16
CA ARG A 25 5.67 17.00 -11.33
C ARG A 25 6.67 15.87 -11.49
N PHE A 26 6.18 14.64 -11.73
CA PHE A 26 6.98 13.44 -11.82
C PHE A 26 6.81 12.81 -13.20
N ASN A 27 7.85 12.89 -14.02
CA ASN A 27 7.80 12.47 -15.41
C ASN A 27 7.51 10.98 -15.62
N GLU A 28 7.86 10.15 -14.65
CA GLU A 28 7.69 8.69 -14.71
C GLU A 28 6.46 8.20 -13.94
N LEU A 29 5.63 9.12 -13.41
CA LEU A 29 4.41 8.79 -12.69
C LEU A 29 3.18 8.96 -13.55
N PHE A 30 2.39 7.90 -13.66
CA PHE A 30 1.15 7.87 -14.41
C PHE A 30 0.01 7.35 -13.53
N LEU A 31 -1.19 7.83 -13.78
CA LEU A 31 -2.43 7.36 -13.17
C LEU A 31 -3.34 6.79 -14.25
N LEU A 32 -3.78 5.54 -14.07
CA LEU A 32 -4.92 4.98 -14.78
C LEU A 32 -6.14 5.12 -13.90
N PRO A 33 -7.12 5.98 -14.23
CA PRO A 33 -8.28 6.22 -13.39
C PRO A 33 -9.18 4.98 -13.31
N ALA A 34 -9.73 4.71 -12.13
CA ALA A 34 -10.87 3.81 -12.00
C ALA A 34 -12.15 4.45 -12.54
N ALA A 35 -13.15 3.62 -12.89
CA ALA A 35 -14.44 4.10 -13.35
C ALA A 35 -15.14 4.90 -12.25
N GLN A 36 -15.60 6.11 -12.58
CA GLN A 36 -16.26 6.99 -11.61
C GLN A 36 -17.77 6.76 -11.55
N THR A 37 -18.39 6.26 -12.63
CA THR A 37 -19.85 6.18 -12.80
C THR A 37 -20.35 4.77 -13.03
N ARG A 38 -19.47 3.77 -13.08
CA ARG A 38 -19.80 2.36 -13.31
C ARG A 38 -19.69 1.55 -12.03
N ASP A 39 -20.41 0.43 -11.98
CA ASP A 39 -20.33 -0.50 -10.87
C ASP A 39 -18.91 -1.09 -10.74
N LYS A 40 -18.52 -1.44 -9.50
CA LYS A 40 -17.24 -2.08 -9.15
C LYS A 40 -17.01 -3.42 -9.86
N SER A 41 -18.05 -4.02 -10.44
CA SER A 41 -18.02 -5.24 -11.25
C SER A 41 -17.73 -5.01 -12.74
N ALA A 42 -17.52 -3.77 -13.17
CA ALA A 42 -17.30 -3.42 -14.58
C ALA A 42 -15.95 -3.94 -15.15
N VAL A 43 -15.04 -4.39 -14.30
CA VAL A 43 -13.80 -5.07 -14.66
C VAL A 43 -13.75 -6.41 -13.92
N ASN A 44 -13.36 -7.48 -14.59
CA ASN A 44 -13.21 -8.81 -14.00
C ASN A 44 -11.73 -9.20 -13.83
N GLU A 45 -11.48 -10.35 -13.19
CA GLU A 45 -10.14 -10.85 -12.88
C GLU A 45 -9.30 -11.09 -14.15
N GLU A 46 -9.87 -11.68 -15.21
CA GLU A 46 -9.18 -11.94 -16.47
C GLU A 46 -8.75 -10.64 -17.15
N GLN A 47 -9.63 -9.65 -17.17
CA GLN A 47 -9.34 -8.31 -17.70
C GLN A 47 -8.23 -7.60 -16.90
N MET A 48 -8.19 -7.78 -15.58
CA MET A 48 -7.12 -7.24 -14.75
C MET A 48 -5.77 -7.90 -15.04
N ILE A 49 -5.75 -9.23 -15.21
CA ILE A 49 -4.53 -9.96 -15.59
C ILE A 49 -4.02 -9.49 -16.96
N GLU A 50 -4.90 -9.36 -17.96
CA GLU A 50 -4.51 -8.88 -19.29
C GLU A 50 -3.99 -7.44 -19.24
N LEU A 51 -4.69 -6.56 -18.50
CA LEU A 51 -4.30 -5.15 -18.36
C LEU A 51 -2.94 -4.99 -17.68
N THR A 52 -2.73 -5.68 -16.55
CA THR A 52 -1.46 -5.63 -15.84
C THR A 52 -0.33 -6.25 -16.67
N GLY A 53 -0.62 -7.29 -17.47
CA GLY A 53 0.32 -7.84 -18.44
C GLY A 53 0.79 -6.78 -19.43
N LYS A 54 -0.11 -5.99 -20.01
CA LYS A 54 0.24 -4.88 -20.91
C LYS A 54 1.02 -3.77 -20.22
N LEU A 55 0.65 -3.43 -18.97
CA LEU A 55 1.35 -2.40 -18.19
C LEU A 55 2.78 -2.81 -17.83
N ARG A 56 3.06 -4.10 -17.61
CA ARG A 56 4.41 -4.64 -17.33
C ARG A 56 5.41 -4.42 -18.47
N GLU A 57 4.92 -4.26 -19.69
CA GLU A 57 5.78 -3.97 -20.85
C GLU A 57 6.28 -2.51 -20.84
N GLU A 58 5.61 -1.62 -20.08
CA GLU A 58 5.87 -0.19 -20.09
C GLU A 58 6.36 0.38 -18.75
N PHE A 59 6.11 -0.33 -17.63
CA PHE A 59 6.35 0.17 -16.29
C PHE A 59 7.10 -0.83 -15.40
N ASP A 60 8.10 -0.34 -14.66
CA ASP A 60 8.85 -1.12 -13.68
C ASP A 60 7.98 -1.47 -12.45
N PHE A 61 7.07 -0.57 -12.07
CA PHE A 61 6.17 -0.72 -10.92
C PHE A 61 4.73 -0.35 -11.29
N ILE A 62 3.80 -1.19 -10.88
CA ILE A 62 2.36 -0.98 -11.01
C ILE A 62 1.75 -1.07 -9.61
N LEU A 63 1.22 0.04 -9.10
CA LEU A 63 0.52 0.08 -7.82
C LEU A 63 -0.99 0.02 -8.06
N ILE A 64 -1.62 -1.03 -7.57
CA ILE A 64 -3.07 -1.20 -7.64
C ILE A 64 -3.67 -0.74 -6.31
N ASP A 65 -4.34 0.42 -6.33
CA ASP A 65 -5.09 0.90 -5.16
C ASP A 65 -6.36 0.04 -5.01
N CYS A 66 -6.37 -0.77 -3.95
CA CYS A 66 -7.41 -1.75 -3.71
C CYS A 66 -8.54 -1.12 -2.89
N PRO A 67 -9.82 -1.29 -3.28
CA PRO A 67 -10.94 -0.81 -2.49
C PRO A 67 -11.00 -1.51 -1.13
N ALA A 68 -11.54 -0.83 -0.13
CA ALA A 68 -11.81 -1.44 1.17
C ALA A 68 -12.80 -2.61 1.06
N GLY A 69 -12.59 -3.64 1.87
CA GLY A 69 -13.42 -4.85 1.90
C GLY A 69 -12.84 -6.01 1.10
N ILE A 70 -13.61 -7.09 1.01
CA ILE A 70 -13.19 -8.39 0.47
C ILE A 70 -14.03 -8.84 -0.74
N GLU A 71 -14.78 -7.90 -1.31
CA GLU A 71 -15.70 -8.15 -2.40
C GLU A 71 -14.98 -8.28 -3.76
N GLN A 72 -15.75 -8.24 -4.85
CA GLN A 72 -15.22 -8.44 -6.21
C GLN A 72 -14.07 -7.48 -6.56
N GLY A 73 -14.12 -6.23 -6.09
CA GLY A 73 -13.04 -5.26 -6.32
C GLY A 73 -11.69 -5.69 -5.74
N PHE A 74 -11.69 -6.33 -4.56
CA PHE A 74 -10.49 -6.91 -3.96
C PHE A 74 -9.97 -8.08 -4.81
N LYS A 75 -10.86 -9.01 -5.22
CA LYS A 75 -10.46 -10.16 -6.06
C LYS A 75 -9.85 -9.71 -7.37
N ASN A 76 -10.46 -8.73 -8.02
CA ASN A 76 -9.94 -8.16 -9.26
C ASN A 76 -8.54 -7.54 -9.06
N ALA A 77 -8.35 -6.78 -7.96
CA ALA A 77 -7.06 -6.15 -7.67
C ALA A 77 -5.94 -7.17 -7.47
N ILE A 78 -6.19 -8.24 -6.68
CA ILE A 78 -5.19 -9.27 -6.41
C ILE A 78 -4.90 -10.18 -7.61
N ALA A 79 -5.85 -10.36 -8.53
CA ALA A 79 -5.68 -11.22 -9.70
C ALA A 79 -4.54 -10.74 -10.62
N GLY A 80 -4.33 -9.43 -10.73
CA GLY A 80 -3.26 -8.84 -11.53
C GLY A 80 -1.97 -8.52 -10.78
N ALA A 81 -1.89 -8.85 -9.48
CA ALA A 81 -0.78 -8.44 -8.62
C ALA A 81 0.21 -9.58 -8.35
N ASP A 82 1.49 -9.25 -8.17
CA ASP A 82 2.56 -10.18 -7.76
C ASP A 82 2.84 -10.11 -6.26
N ARG A 83 2.63 -8.95 -5.66
CA ARG A 83 2.91 -8.64 -4.25
C ARG A 83 1.72 -7.93 -3.64
N ALA A 84 1.55 -8.06 -2.34
CA ALA A 84 0.53 -7.33 -1.60
C ALA A 84 1.17 -6.58 -0.42
N LEU A 85 0.82 -5.31 -0.28
CA LEU A 85 1.13 -4.49 0.88
C LEU A 85 -0.15 -4.36 1.71
N VAL A 86 -0.18 -4.99 2.88
CA VAL A 86 -1.29 -4.90 3.82
C VAL A 86 -1.08 -3.68 4.70
N VAL A 87 -1.94 -2.68 4.54
CA VAL A 87 -1.85 -1.43 5.32
C VAL A 87 -2.92 -1.45 6.41
N THR A 88 -2.47 -1.35 7.67
CA THR A 88 -3.38 -1.29 8.82
C THR A 88 -3.00 -0.13 9.75
N THR A 89 -3.87 0.16 10.69
CA THR A 89 -3.59 1.05 11.82
C THR A 89 -3.54 0.22 13.11
N ALA A 90 -3.13 0.81 14.23
CA ALA A 90 -2.99 0.10 15.51
C ALA A 90 -4.31 0.01 16.29
N GLU A 91 -5.46 0.19 15.65
CA GLU A 91 -6.78 -0.05 16.21
C GLU A 91 -7.17 -1.53 16.04
N ILE A 92 -7.78 -2.12 17.08
CA ILE A 92 -8.16 -3.54 17.12
C ILE A 92 -9.06 -3.94 15.94
N SER A 93 -9.99 -3.07 15.53
CA SER A 93 -10.85 -3.33 14.37
C SER A 93 -10.06 -3.44 13.08
N ALA A 94 -9.13 -2.50 12.84
CA ALA A 94 -8.29 -2.49 11.64
C ALA A 94 -7.34 -3.70 11.59
N ILE A 95 -6.81 -4.12 12.74
CA ILE A 95 -5.97 -5.32 12.84
C ILE A 95 -6.77 -6.59 12.51
N ARG A 96 -8.02 -6.71 13.00
CA ARG A 96 -8.90 -7.84 12.63
C ARG A 96 -9.23 -7.87 11.14
N ASP A 97 -9.45 -6.71 10.53
CA ASP A 97 -9.68 -6.62 9.10
C ASP A 97 -8.42 -7.01 8.31
N ALA A 98 -7.24 -6.57 8.76
CA ALA A 98 -5.95 -6.96 8.17
C ALA A 98 -5.72 -8.48 8.26
N ASP A 99 -5.96 -9.11 9.41
CA ASP A 99 -5.85 -10.55 9.61
C ASP A 99 -6.75 -11.33 8.63
N ARG A 100 -7.99 -10.85 8.45
CA ARG A 100 -8.92 -11.42 7.48
C ARG A 100 -8.41 -11.32 6.03
N ILE A 101 -7.84 -10.17 5.65
CA ILE A 101 -7.23 -9.97 4.32
C ILE A 101 -6.03 -10.90 4.14
N ILE A 102 -5.16 -11.04 5.15
CA ILE A 102 -4.00 -11.95 5.11
C ILE A 102 -4.46 -13.39 4.88
N GLY A 103 -5.51 -13.83 5.58
CA GLY A 103 -6.11 -15.15 5.38
C GLY A 103 -6.63 -15.37 3.95
N LEU A 104 -7.21 -14.35 3.32
CA LEU A 104 -7.65 -14.41 1.93
C LEU A 104 -6.48 -14.42 0.94
N LEU A 105 -5.43 -13.61 1.18
CA LEU A 105 -4.22 -13.62 0.37
C LEU A 105 -3.51 -14.97 0.42
N ALA A 106 -3.49 -15.65 1.56
CA ALA A 106 -2.91 -16.98 1.71
C ALA A 106 -3.58 -18.05 0.80
N SER A 107 -4.86 -17.86 0.45
CA SER A 107 -5.59 -18.72 -0.50
C SER A 107 -5.43 -18.29 -1.97
N SER A 108 -4.78 -17.16 -2.23
CA SER A 108 -4.49 -16.64 -3.57
C SER A 108 -3.09 -17.05 -4.04
N GLN A 109 -2.69 -16.56 -5.23
CA GLN A 109 -1.34 -16.80 -5.75
C GLN A 109 -0.29 -15.86 -5.11
N ILE A 110 -0.71 -14.83 -4.37
CA ILE A 110 0.18 -13.88 -3.72
C ILE A 110 0.76 -14.53 -2.46
N LYS A 111 2.06 -14.76 -2.50
CA LYS A 111 2.82 -15.29 -1.36
C LYS A 111 3.54 -14.17 -0.63
N ASN A 112 3.67 -14.31 0.70
CA ASN A 112 4.43 -13.40 1.54
C ASN A 112 3.97 -11.93 1.42
N PRO A 113 2.70 -11.61 1.80
CA PRO A 113 2.28 -10.23 1.91
C PRO A 113 3.11 -9.51 2.96
N GLU A 114 3.31 -8.20 2.76
CA GLU A 114 4.13 -7.36 3.63
C GLU A 114 3.26 -6.35 4.37
N LEU A 115 3.61 -6.03 5.62
CA LEU A 115 2.83 -5.18 6.52
C LEU A 115 3.35 -3.74 6.54
N ILE A 116 2.44 -2.80 6.42
CA ILE A 116 2.66 -1.38 6.73
C ILE A 116 1.74 -1.01 7.88
N ILE A 117 2.31 -0.55 9.00
CA ILE A 117 1.53 -0.03 10.13
C ILE A 117 1.49 1.49 10.01
N ASN A 118 0.30 2.03 9.78
CA ASN A 118 0.09 3.45 9.53
C ASN A 118 -0.45 4.18 10.78
N ARG A 119 -0.22 5.49 10.87
CA ARG A 119 -0.75 6.40 11.88
C ARG A 119 -0.37 6.03 13.32
N ILE A 120 0.86 5.56 13.52
CA ILE A 120 1.37 5.26 14.86
C ILE A 120 1.55 6.54 15.68
N ARG A 121 1.04 6.50 16.92
CA ARG A 121 1.14 7.58 17.91
C ARG A 121 1.97 7.11 19.12
N PRO A 122 3.28 7.40 19.18
CA PRO A 122 4.17 6.90 20.22
C PRO A 122 3.70 7.23 21.65
N ASN A 123 3.08 8.39 21.84
CA ASN A 123 2.57 8.79 23.14
C ASN A 123 1.37 7.95 23.62
N MET A 124 0.53 7.46 22.70
CA MET A 124 -0.58 6.56 23.05
C MET A 124 -0.07 5.15 23.38
N ILE A 125 0.93 4.66 22.66
CA ILE A 125 1.60 3.39 22.96
C ILE A 125 2.18 3.43 24.38
N LYS A 126 2.92 4.49 24.73
CA LYS A 126 3.50 4.66 26.08
C LYS A 126 2.48 4.66 27.20
N ARG A 127 1.24 5.09 26.95
CA ARG A 127 0.15 5.07 27.91
C ARG A 127 -0.68 3.78 27.90
N GLY A 128 -0.35 2.82 27.02
CA GLY A 128 -1.14 1.59 26.84
C GLY A 128 -2.51 1.80 26.18
N GLU A 129 -2.70 2.91 25.49
CA GLU A 129 -3.95 3.28 24.79
C GLU A 129 -3.94 2.86 23.31
N MET A 130 -2.81 2.40 22.81
CA MET A 130 -2.59 1.94 21.43
C MET A 130 -1.70 0.71 21.48
N MET A 131 -2.01 -0.28 20.62
CA MET A 131 -1.21 -1.51 20.51
C MET A 131 0.20 -1.19 20.01
N ASP A 132 1.18 -1.92 20.52
CA ASP A 132 2.58 -1.78 20.13
C ASP A 132 2.84 -2.39 18.74
N VAL A 133 3.88 -1.93 18.07
CA VAL A 133 4.28 -2.43 16.74
C VAL A 133 4.64 -3.92 16.80
N GLU A 134 5.38 -4.34 17.83
CA GLU A 134 5.77 -5.73 18.03
C GLU A 134 4.56 -6.65 18.22
N ASP A 135 3.60 -6.24 19.05
CA ASP A 135 2.37 -7.01 19.29
C ASP A 135 1.56 -7.19 18.00
N ILE A 136 1.48 -6.15 17.16
CA ILE A 136 0.78 -6.21 15.87
C ILE A 136 1.48 -7.17 14.92
N VAL A 137 2.81 -7.09 14.82
CA VAL A 137 3.62 -7.97 13.96
C VAL A 137 3.52 -9.44 14.40
N GLU A 138 3.57 -9.71 15.71
CA GLU A 138 3.39 -11.06 16.26
C GLU A 138 1.99 -11.61 15.95
N LEU A 139 0.96 -10.80 16.12
CA LEU A 139 -0.43 -11.18 15.89
C LEU A 139 -0.71 -11.47 14.41
N LEU A 140 -0.27 -10.60 13.50
CA LEU A 140 -0.52 -10.75 12.06
C LEU A 140 0.45 -11.74 11.39
N SER A 141 1.60 -12.01 11.97
CA SER A 141 2.59 -13.02 11.51
C SER A 141 3.04 -12.86 10.05
N ILE A 142 3.07 -11.62 9.52
CA ILE A 142 3.62 -11.26 8.21
C ILE A 142 4.76 -10.26 8.35
N GLU A 143 5.63 -10.19 7.34
CA GLU A 143 6.82 -9.35 7.36
C GLU A 143 6.47 -7.86 7.42
N LEU A 144 7.07 -7.13 8.36
CA LEU A 144 6.92 -5.68 8.47
C LEU A 144 7.85 -4.99 7.47
N ILE A 145 7.29 -4.19 6.55
CA ILE A 145 8.07 -3.38 5.61
C ILE A 145 8.20 -1.91 6.04
N GLY A 146 7.32 -1.42 6.90
CA GLY A 146 7.44 -0.07 7.42
C GLY A 146 6.39 0.38 8.41
N VAL A 147 6.72 1.46 9.11
CA VAL A 147 5.85 2.10 10.10
C VAL A 147 5.75 3.60 9.80
N ILE A 148 4.53 4.09 9.67
CA ILE A 148 4.26 5.49 9.37
C ILE A 148 3.69 6.17 10.63
N PRO A 149 4.30 7.24 11.14
CA PRO A 149 3.73 8.00 12.24
C PRO A 149 2.47 8.76 11.83
N ASP A 150 1.59 9.01 12.81
CA ASP A 150 0.50 9.98 12.63
C ASP A 150 1.11 11.39 12.53
N ASP A 151 0.87 12.05 11.41
CA ASP A 151 1.54 13.31 11.04
C ASP A 151 0.50 14.26 10.43
N GLU A 152 0.21 15.34 11.16
CA GLU A 152 -0.73 16.38 10.71
C GLU A 152 -0.28 17.04 9.39
N TYR A 153 1.01 16.93 9.07
CA TYR A 153 1.55 17.44 7.83
C TYR A 153 0.91 16.77 6.59
N ILE A 154 0.53 15.49 6.69
CA ILE A 154 -0.19 14.79 5.62
C ILE A 154 -1.47 15.55 5.26
N ILE A 155 -2.27 15.92 6.27
CA ILE A 155 -3.54 16.65 6.06
C ILE A 155 -3.27 17.98 5.34
N THR A 156 -2.27 18.71 5.83
CA THR A 156 -1.90 20.01 5.27
C THR A 156 -1.44 19.90 3.81
N GLN A 157 -0.63 18.90 3.47
CA GLN A 157 -0.15 18.70 2.10
C GLN A 157 -1.25 18.17 1.18
N THR A 158 -2.06 17.22 1.64
CA THR A 158 -3.21 16.72 0.88
C THR A 158 -4.16 17.84 0.48
N ASN A 159 -4.43 18.78 1.39
CA ASN A 159 -5.27 19.96 1.09
C ASN A 159 -4.64 20.89 0.03
N LYS A 160 -3.31 20.86 -0.14
CA LYS A 160 -2.59 21.59 -1.19
C LYS A 160 -2.44 20.79 -2.48
N GLY A 161 -2.85 19.53 -2.49
CA GLY A 161 -2.62 18.61 -3.60
C GLY A 161 -1.15 18.20 -3.74
N GLU A 162 -0.39 18.21 -2.63
CA GLU A 162 1.02 17.85 -2.61
C GLU A 162 1.23 16.56 -1.79
N PRO A 163 2.09 15.63 -2.22
CA PRO A 163 2.41 14.44 -1.42
C PRO A 163 3.32 14.78 -0.24
N ALA A 164 3.13 14.11 0.90
CA ALA A 164 3.94 14.31 2.10
C ALA A 164 5.44 14.07 1.89
N VAL A 165 5.79 13.16 0.97
CA VAL A 165 7.18 12.84 0.59
C VAL A 165 7.95 14.00 -0.02
N SER A 166 7.27 15.02 -0.53
CA SER A 166 7.92 16.22 -1.08
C SER A 166 8.64 17.04 0.00
N ASN A 167 8.32 16.84 1.29
CA ASN A 167 8.97 17.54 2.39
C ASN A 167 9.86 16.59 3.19
N LYS A 168 11.16 16.78 3.08
CA LYS A 168 12.19 16.02 3.80
C LYS A 168 12.08 16.10 5.34
N LYS A 169 11.33 17.07 5.89
CA LYS A 169 11.11 17.25 7.33
C LYS A 169 9.87 16.52 7.84
N SER A 170 9.01 16.00 6.96
CA SER A 170 7.82 15.23 7.34
C SER A 170 8.23 13.84 7.86
N PRO A 171 7.92 13.49 9.12
CA PRO A 171 8.19 12.14 9.64
C PRO A 171 7.49 11.04 8.84
N SER A 172 6.25 11.29 8.42
CA SER A 172 5.51 10.37 7.55
C SER A 172 6.13 10.28 6.16
N GLY A 173 6.55 11.42 5.58
CA GLY A 173 7.25 11.48 4.30
C GLY A 173 8.53 10.64 4.32
N LYS A 174 9.31 10.70 5.40
CA LYS A 174 10.49 9.85 5.61
C LYS A 174 10.10 8.37 5.66
N GLY A 175 9.07 8.00 6.40
CA GLY A 175 8.60 6.62 6.50
C GLY A 175 8.18 6.05 5.14
N TYR A 176 7.47 6.81 4.31
CA TYR A 176 7.11 6.39 2.95
C TYR A 176 8.34 6.22 2.05
N MET A 177 9.34 7.10 2.16
CA MET A 177 10.59 6.95 1.40
C MET A 177 11.35 5.69 1.80
N GLU A 178 11.44 5.39 3.09
CA GLU A 178 12.09 4.17 3.60
C GLU A 178 11.37 2.90 3.11
N ILE A 179 10.02 2.91 3.07
CA ILE A 179 9.23 1.81 2.49
C ILE A 179 9.55 1.66 1.00
N ALA A 180 9.55 2.75 0.24
CA ALA A 180 9.86 2.72 -1.19
C ALA A 180 11.25 2.13 -1.46
N GLN A 181 12.26 2.51 -0.68
CA GLN A 181 13.61 1.95 -0.78
C GLN A 181 13.63 0.43 -0.53
N ARG A 182 12.89 -0.05 0.48
CA ARG A 182 12.78 -1.51 0.73
C ARG A 182 12.06 -2.24 -0.39
N ILE A 183 11.02 -1.65 -0.98
CA ILE A 183 10.35 -2.19 -2.17
C ILE A 183 11.32 -2.32 -3.34
N LEU A 184 12.27 -1.39 -3.48
CA LEU A 184 13.35 -1.42 -4.47
C LEU A 184 14.47 -2.43 -4.13
N GLY A 185 14.40 -3.11 -2.98
CA GLY A 185 15.39 -4.10 -2.54
C GLY A 185 16.58 -3.49 -1.78
N GLU A 186 16.53 -2.21 -1.41
CA GLU A 186 17.56 -1.59 -0.59
C GLU A 186 17.44 -2.06 0.88
N ASN A 187 18.59 -2.32 1.49
CA ASN A 187 18.64 -2.71 2.91
C ASN A 187 18.60 -1.46 3.80
N VAL A 188 17.41 -0.99 4.09
CA VAL A 188 17.15 0.16 4.98
C VAL A 188 16.53 -0.33 6.27
N GLU A 189 17.10 0.06 7.42
CA GLU A 189 16.53 -0.28 8.72
C GLU A 189 15.13 0.29 8.91
N ILE A 190 14.23 -0.47 9.55
CA ILE A 190 12.88 0.01 9.87
C ILE A 190 12.95 0.98 11.04
N THR A 191 12.52 2.21 10.81
CA THR A 191 12.41 3.22 11.87
C THR A 191 11.05 3.09 12.57
N ILE A 192 11.07 2.80 13.89
CA ILE A 192 9.85 2.80 14.71
C ILE A 192 9.71 4.15 15.41
N PRO A 193 8.66 4.91 15.16
CA PRO A 193 8.46 6.23 15.76
C PRO A 193 8.48 6.18 17.29
N GLY A 194 9.29 7.04 17.93
CA GLY A 194 9.39 7.14 19.39
C GLY A 194 10.26 6.10 20.08
N ARG A 195 10.98 5.27 19.35
CA ARG A 195 11.97 4.30 19.86
C ARG A 195 13.36 4.55 19.28
N ASN A 196 14.39 4.17 20.05
CA ASN A 196 15.76 4.14 19.56
C ASN A 196 15.98 2.87 18.72
N ASN A 197 16.77 2.95 17.64
CA ASN A 197 16.99 1.89 16.63
C ASN A 197 17.48 0.52 17.15
N SER A 198 17.89 0.40 18.43
CA SER A 198 18.37 -0.87 19.00
C SER A 198 17.30 -1.97 19.17
N PHE A 199 16.03 -1.68 18.94
CA PHE A 199 14.92 -2.64 19.10
C PHE A 199 14.54 -3.38 17.82
N VAL A 200 14.97 -2.89 16.66
CA VAL A 200 14.62 -3.47 15.34
C VAL A 200 15.19 -4.86 15.14
N SER A 201 16.34 -5.18 15.77
CA SER A 201 16.94 -6.51 15.70
C SER A 201 16.03 -7.62 16.24
N LYS A 202 15.18 -7.33 17.24
CA LYS A 202 14.26 -8.32 17.83
C LYS A 202 13.11 -8.70 16.88
N ILE A 203 12.61 -7.75 16.09
CA ILE A 203 11.53 -8.02 15.11
C ILE A 203 12.05 -8.90 13.99
N LEU A 204 13.26 -8.64 13.49
CA LEU A 204 13.89 -9.45 12.45
C LEU A 204 14.19 -10.89 12.92
N ASP A 205 14.44 -11.09 14.22
CA ASP A 205 14.69 -12.41 14.79
C ASP A 205 13.43 -13.28 14.90
N ILE A 206 12.25 -12.69 14.96
CA ILE A 206 10.96 -13.41 14.95
C ILE A 206 10.76 -14.11 13.60
N PHE A 207 11.15 -13.49 12.48
CA PHE A 207 11.01 -14.05 11.14
C PHE A 207 12.16 -14.99 10.72
N LYS A 208 13.35 -14.89 11.33
CA LYS A 208 14.46 -15.81 11.05
C LYS A 208 14.31 -17.19 11.70
N LYS A 209 13.37 -17.37 12.62
CA LYS A 209 13.13 -18.62 13.34
C LYS A 209 12.01 -19.50 12.74
N LYS A 210 11.44 -19.11 11.62
CA LYS A 210 10.52 -19.93 10.82
C LYS A 210 11.17 -20.27 9.49
#